data_6292324aea3477c1c96c373af92d0171
#
_entry.id   6292324aea3477c1c96c373af92d0171
#
_cell.length_a   1.000
_cell.length_b   1.000
_cell.length_c   1.000
_cell.angle_alpha   90.00
_cell.angle_beta   90.00
_cell.angle_gamma   90.00
#
_symmetry.space_group_name_H-M   'P 1'
#
loop_
_entity.id
_entity.type
_entity.pdbx_description
1 polymer ?
#
loop_
_entity_poly.entity_id
_entity_poly.type
_entity_poly.pdbx_seq_one_letter_code
_entity_poly.pdbx_strand_id
1 'polypeptide(L)'
;FRKVVELLSEGKDINQIKSLALNENLFAAPTTLRANQIYHTVTGRIKTLDKSFIPLFMRSDLATQKLFALVAAMAYDTLFFDFVYEVIREKMILGTGELADSDVRVFFKDKQQQSEKAAGGTDATLVRLGRCYKTMLYEAGVIDKAKSARKILRPILDPELVRWLEQNDMGAYVKALAGVR
;
A
#
# COMPACT_ATOMS: atom_id res chain seq x y z
N PHE A 1 5.60 -4.89 7.66
CA PHE A 1 6.52 -4.20 6.79
C PHE A 1 7.73 -3.72 7.61
N ARG A 2 7.55 -2.85 8.61
CA ARG A 2 8.60 -2.24 9.43
C ARG A 2 9.61 -3.27 9.98
N LYS A 3 9.14 -4.32 10.67
CA LYS A 3 10.02 -5.38 11.22
C LYS A 3 10.98 -5.98 10.17
N VAL A 4 10.52 -6.16 8.93
CA VAL A 4 11.38 -6.70 7.86
C VAL A 4 12.39 -5.67 7.40
N VAL A 5 12.01 -4.40 7.30
CA VAL A 5 12.96 -3.32 6.94
C VAL A 5 14.03 -3.14 8.02
N GLU A 6 13.64 -3.21 9.31
CA GLU A 6 14.58 -3.17 10.45
C GLU A 6 15.62 -4.30 10.34
N LEU A 7 15.19 -5.54 10.12
CA LEU A 7 16.09 -6.68 9.95
C LEU A 7 17.01 -6.54 8.72
N LEU A 8 16.51 -6.00 7.61
CA LEU A 8 17.34 -5.69 6.44
C LEU A 8 18.39 -4.62 6.74
N SER A 9 18.01 -3.60 7.52
CA SER A 9 18.94 -2.54 7.94
C SER A 9 20.05 -3.04 8.89
N GLU A 10 19.77 -4.10 9.64
CA GLU A 10 20.73 -4.82 10.49
C GLU A 10 21.64 -5.78 9.68
N GLY A 11 21.47 -5.85 8.36
CA GLY A 11 22.28 -6.70 7.48
C GLY A 11 21.76 -8.13 7.32
N LYS A 12 20.59 -8.48 7.84
CA LYS A 12 20.00 -9.80 7.59
C LYS A 12 19.55 -9.94 6.15
N ASP A 13 19.80 -11.08 5.56
CA ASP A 13 19.33 -11.40 4.21
C ASP A 13 17.89 -11.96 4.23
N ILE A 14 17.28 -12.05 3.04
CA ILE A 14 15.91 -12.53 2.85
C ILE A 14 15.71 -13.96 3.35
N ASN A 15 16.74 -14.84 3.26
CA ASN A 15 16.64 -16.23 3.72
C ASN A 15 16.65 -16.31 5.25
N GLN A 16 17.48 -15.50 5.90
CA GLN A 16 17.51 -15.35 7.35
C GLN A 16 16.15 -14.82 7.87
N ILE A 17 15.58 -13.82 7.20
CA ILE A 17 14.26 -13.28 7.54
C ILE A 17 13.17 -14.34 7.33
N LYS A 18 13.27 -15.19 6.30
CA LYS A 18 12.35 -16.32 6.09
C LYS A 18 12.44 -17.32 7.25
N SER A 19 13.63 -17.65 7.68
CA SER A 19 13.82 -18.54 8.84
C SER A 19 13.18 -17.97 10.10
N LEU A 20 13.39 -16.70 10.41
CA LEU A 20 12.76 -16.01 11.54
C LEU A 20 11.22 -16.01 11.40
N ALA A 21 10.70 -15.79 10.20
CA ALA A 21 9.26 -15.78 9.95
C ALA A 21 8.60 -17.14 10.22
N LEU A 22 9.23 -18.24 9.79
CA LEU A 22 8.65 -19.58 9.85
C LEU A 22 8.94 -20.31 11.16
N ASN A 23 10.14 -20.15 11.72
CA ASN A 23 10.60 -20.91 12.88
C ASN A 23 10.38 -20.14 14.20
N GLU A 24 10.48 -18.81 14.18
CA GLU A 24 10.36 -17.95 15.36
C GLU A 24 9.08 -17.09 15.36
N ASN A 25 8.22 -17.32 14.37
CA ASN A 25 6.95 -16.60 14.22
C ASN A 25 7.10 -15.07 14.31
N LEU A 26 8.07 -14.52 13.56
CA LEU A 26 8.36 -13.08 13.48
C LEU A 26 7.11 -12.18 13.39
N PHE A 27 6.07 -12.66 12.73
CA PHE A 27 4.83 -11.91 12.47
C PHE A 27 3.72 -12.16 13.50
N ALA A 28 3.96 -12.98 14.52
CA ALA A 28 2.93 -13.42 15.47
C ALA A 28 1.68 -13.98 14.74
N ALA A 29 1.89 -14.74 13.68
CA ALA A 29 0.84 -15.34 12.87
C ALA A 29 0.24 -16.58 13.57
N PRO A 30 -1.06 -16.86 13.42
CA PRO A 30 -1.69 -18.00 14.09
C PRO A 30 -1.25 -19.37 13.54
N THR A 31 -0.69 -19.42 12.34
CA THR A 31 -0.17 -20.64 11.70
C THR A 31 1.07 -20.35 10.88
N THR A 32 1.92 -21.37 10.69
CA THR A 32 3.11 -21.29 9.81
C THR A 32 2.74 -20.95 8.37
N LEU A 33 1.61 -21.49 7.86
CA LEU A 33 1.10 -21.15 6.55
C LEU A 33 0.81 -19.64 6.44
N ARG A 34 0.17 -19.06 7.46
CA ARG A 34 -0.11 -17.63 7.50
C ARG A 34 1.17 -16.80 7.63
N ALA A 35 2.13 -17.22 8.44
CA ALA A 35 3.45 -16.61 8.54
C ALA A 35 4.15 -16.57 7.17
N ASN A 36 4.11 -17.67 6.42
CA ASN A 36 4.69 -17.75 5.08
C ASN A 36 3.99 -16.81 4.08
N GLN A 37 2.66 -16.72 4.11
CA GLN A 37 1.91 -15.80 3.26
C GLN A 37 2.27 -14.34 3.56
N ILE A 38 2.36 -13.97 4.83
CA ILE A 38 2.76 -12.61 5.25
C ILE A 38 4.19 -12.33 4.79
N TYR A 39 5.12 -13.27 4.99
CA TYR A 39 6.50 -13.14 4.54
C TYR A 39 6.57 -12.85 3.03
N HIS A 40 5.92 -13.66 2.20
CA HIS A 40 5.94 -13.47 0.75
C HIS A 40 5.32 -12.13 0.32
N THR A 41 4.21 -11.74 0.93
CA THR A 41 3.56 -10.47 0.63
C THR A 41 4.45 -9.28 1.02
N VAL A 42 5.01 -9.30 2.23
CA VAL A 42 5.84 -8.18 2.72
C VAL A 42 7.15 -8.07 1.94
N THR A 43 7.82 -9.19 1.72
CA THR A 43 9.08 -9.18 0.96
C THR A 43 8.87 -8.87 -0.51
N GLY A 44 7.75 -9.31 -1.10
CA GLY A 44 7.34 -8.94 -2.46
C GLY A 44 7.17 -7.42 -2.59
N ARG A 45 6.47 -6.79 -1.66
CA ARG A 45 6.30 -5.33 -1.61
C ARG A 45 7.63 -4.59 -1.43
N ILE A 46 8.49 -5.05 -0.52
CA ILE A 46 9.82 -4.43 -0.29
C ILE A 46 10.69 -4.49 -1.56
N LYS A 47 10.63 -5.60 -2.30
CA LYS A 47 11.40 -5.79 -3.53
C LYS A 47 10.99 -4.86 -4.68
N THR A 48 9.82 -4.21 -4.61
CA THR A 48 9.41 -3.22 -5.62
C THR A 48 10.08 -1.86 -5.42
N LEU A 49 10.71 -1.65 -4.28
CA LEU A 49 11.42 -0.42 -3.95
C LEU A 49 12.94 -0.62 -4.12
N ASP A 50 13.62 0.41 -4.64
CA ASP A 50 15.08 0.42 -4.63
C ASP A 50 15.61 0.38 -3.19
N LYS A 51 16.67 -0.36 -2.93
CA LYS A 51 17.23 -0.57 -1.58
C LYS A 51 17.65 0.72 -0.87
N SER A 52 17.90 1.78 -1.61
CA SER A 52 18.22 3.11 -1.04
C SER A 52 17.11 3.67 -0.15
N PHE A 53 15.87 3.12 -0.22
CA PHE A 53 14.81 3.53 0.69
C PHE A 53 15.07 3.13 2.15
N ILE A 54 15.83 2.07 2.41
CA ILE A 54 16.02 1.51 3.77
C ILE A 54 16.59 2.54 4.75
N PRO A 55 17.72 3.21 4.49
CA PRO A 55 18.24 4.22 5.41
C PRO A 55 17.31 5.41 5.57
N LEU A 56 16.59 5.81 4.52
CA LEU A 56 15.59 6.88 4.60
C LEU A 56 14.39 6.46 5.48
N PHE A 57 13.86 5.26 5.26
CA PHE A 57 12.79 4.69 6.06
C PHE A 57 13.15 4.64 7.55
N MET A 58 14.36 4.20 7.89
CA MET A 58 14.80 4.03 9.29
C MET A 58 14.89 5.34 10.05
N ARG A 59 15.22 6.46 9.38
CA ARG A 59 15.28 7.79 10.01
C ARG A 59 13.97 8.59 9.94
N SER A 60 13.01 8.12 9.14
CA SER A 60 11.71 8.77 8.98
C SER A 60 10.80 8.57 10.20
N ASP A 61 9.86 9.49 10.39
CA ASP A 61 8.81 9.34 11.37
C ASP A 61 7.81 8.22 11.01
N LEU A 62 6.97 7.87 11.95
CA LEU A 62 6.01 6.78 11.77
C LEU A 62 5.01 7.04 10.62
N ALA A 63 4.60 8.30 10.41
CA ALA A 63 3.67 8.65 9.34
C ALA A 63 4.32 8.42 7.96
N THR A 64 5.54 8.89 7.77
CA THR A 64 6.34 8.68 6.56
C THR A 64 6.65 7.20 6.33
N GLN A 65 6.97 6.42 7.39
CA GLN A 65 7.17 4.97 7.29
C GLN A 65 5.91 4.24 6.80
N LYS A 66 4.71 4.66 7.23
CA LYS A 66 3.43 4.12 6.76
C LYS A 66 3.18 4.46 5.29
N LEU A 67 3.58 5.66 4.84
CA LEU A 67 3.49 6.05 3.43
C LEU A 67 4.45 5.23 2.56
N PHE A 68 5.67 4.93 3.00
CA PHE A 68 6.54 3.98 2.31
C PHE A 68 5.90 2.60 2.15
N ALA A 69 5.27 2.08 3.21
CA ALA A 69 4.58 0.80 3.15
C ALA A 69 3.39 0.83 2.18
N LEU A 70 2.66 1.95 2.10
CA LEU A 70 1.58 2.16 1.15
C LEU A 70 2.10 2.23 -0.30
N VAL A 71 3.18 2.98 -0.54
CA VAL A 71 3.83 3.06 -1.85
C VAL A 71 4.28 1.67 -2.30
N ALA A 72 4.95 0.91 -1.43
CA ALA A 72 5.36 -0.47 -1.73
C ALA A 72 4.16 -1.38 -2.05
N ALA A 73 3.03 -1.19 -1.37
CA ALA A 73 1.81 -1.94 -1.66
C ALA A 73 1.22 -1.58 -3.03
N MET A 74 1.19 -0.30 -3.39
CA MET A 74 0.76 0.19 -4.71
C MET A 74 1.71 -0.28 -5.83
N ALA A 75 3.02 -0.27 -5.60
CA ALA A 75 4.01 -0.74 -6.58
C ALA A 75 3.94 -2.26 -6.80
N TYR A 76 3.52 -3.01 -5.79
CA TYR A 76 3.33 -4.47 -5.87
C TYR A 76 1.99 -4.87 -6.51
N ASP A 77 0.95 -4.06 -6.35
CA ASP A 77 -0.40 -4.28 -6.86
C ASP A 77 -0.84 -3.09 -7.71
N THR A 78 -0.71 -3.24 -9.04
CA THR A 78 -1.05 -2.18 -10.00
C THR A 78 -2.52 -1.79 -9.95
N LEU A 79 -3.43 -2.73 -9.65
CA LEU A 79 -4.85 -2.44 -9.50
C LEU A 79 -5.10 -1.57 -8.25
N PHE A 80 -4.32 -1.77 -7.20
CA PHE A 80 -4.37 -0.90 -6.03
C PHE A 80 -3.80 0.50 -6.33
N PHE A 81 -2.72 0.57 -7.10
CA PHE A 81 -2.22 1.86 -7.58
C PHE A 81 -3.28 2.61 -8.40
N ASP A 82 -3.91 1.93 -9.35
CA ASP A 82 -4.99 2.51 -10.17
C ASP A 82 -6.13 3.02 -9.28
N PHE A 83 -6.53 2.26 -8.26
CA PHE A 83 -7.59 2.69 -7.33
C PHE A 83 -7.21 3.98 -6.60
N VAL A 84 -5.97 4.09 -6.12
CA VAL A 84 -5.52 5.31 -5.44
C VAL A 84 -5.42 6.47 -6.42
N TYR A 85 -4.90 6.23 -7.60
CA TYR A 85 -4.67 7.26 -8.62
C TYR A 85 -5.98 7.78 -9.25
N GLU A 86 -6.89 6.87 -9.61
CA GLU A 86 -8.13 7.21 -10.34
C GLU A 86 -9.28 7.61 -9.40
N VAL A 87 -9.32 7.08 -8.16
CA VAL A 87 -10.42 7.35 -7.24
C VAL A 87 -10.01 8.31 -6.12
N ILE A 88 -9.00 7.95 -5.33
CA ILE A 88 -8.62 8.74 -4.16
C ILE A 88 -8.06 10.09 -4.57
N ARG A 89 -7.10 10.09 -5.50
CA ARG A 89 -6.47 11.31 -6.03
C ARG A 89 -7.51 12.23 -6.69
N GLU A 90 -8.38 11.71 -7.56
CA GLU A 90 -9.39 12.53 -8.22
C GLU A 90 -10.35 13.17 -7.20
N LYS A 91 -10.75 12.44 -6.17
CA LYS A 91 -11.58 13.00 -5.08
C LYS A 91 -10.84 14.09 -4.30
N MET A 92 -9.54 13.98 -4.11
CA MET A 92 -8.73 15.04 -3.51
C MET A 92 -8.67 16.28 -4.41
N ILE A 93 -8.53 16.12 -5.73
CA ILE A 93 -8.49 17.21 -6.72
C ILE A 93 -9.84 17.92 -6.78
N LEU A 94 -10.95 17.17 -6.79
CA LEU A 94 -12.30 17.72 -6.86
C LEU A 94 -12.80 18.30 -5.52
N GLY A 95 -12.09 18.04 -4.43
CA GLY A 95 -12.47 18.51 -3.10
C GLY A 95 -13.70 17.81 -2.51
N THR A 96 -14.13 16.67 -3.08
CA THR A 96 -15.29 15.91 -2.56
C THR A 96 -15.01 15.23 -1.22
N GLY A 97 -13.75 14.98 -0.90
CA GLY A 97 -13.27 14.66 0.45
C GLY A 97 -13.76 13.35 1.07
N GLU A 98 -14.60 12.57 0.38
CA GLU A 98 -15.19 11.34 0.92
C GLU A 98 -15.07 10.17 -0.05
N LEU A 99 -14.75 8.98 0.51
CA LEU A 99 -14.76 7.70 -0.19
C LEU A 99 -15.98 6.88 0.26
N ALA A 100 -16.96 6.73 -0.60
CA ALA A 100 -18.11 5.86 -0.38
C ALA A 100 -17.85 4.42 -0.86
N ASP A 101 -18.61 3.45 -0.34
CA ASP A 101 -18.52 2.06 -0.80
C ASP A 101 -19.00 1.90 -2.26
N SER A 102 -19.84 2.82 -2.75
CA SER A 102 -20.23 2.91 -4.17
C SER A 102 -19.04 3.20 -5.09
N ASP A 103 -18.12 4.09 -4.68
CA ASP A 103 -16.95 4.43 -5.49
C ASP A 103 -16.05 3.21 -5.73
N VAL A 104 -15.89 2.40 -4.68
CA VAL A 104 -15.12 1.14 -4.76
C VAL A 104 -15.79 0.16 -5.72
N ARG A 105 -17.13 0.03 -5.66
CA ARG A 105 -17.88 -0.86 -6.56
C ARG A 105 -17.81 -0.39 -8.01
N VAL A 106 -17.97 0.91 -8.26
CA VAL A 106 -17.88 1.49 -9.61
C VAL A 106 -16.48 1.24 -10.18
N PHE A 107 -15.44 1.56 -9.43
CA PHE A 107 -14.06 1.31 -9.86
C PHE A 107 -13.83 -0.14 -10.31
N PHE A 108 -14.22 -1.12 -9.50
CA PHE A 108 -14.01 -2.52 -9.86
C PHE A 108 -14.86 -2.94 -11.07
N LYS A 109 -16.09 -2.44 -11.18
CA LYS A 109 -16.94 -2.71 -12.34
C LYS A 109 -16.34 -2.17 -13.63
N ASP A 110 -15.80 -0.96 -13.60
CA ASP A 110 -15.14 -0.35 -14.76
C ASP A 110 -13.86 -1.12 -15.13
N LYS A 111 -13.06 -1.53 -14.16
CA LYS A 111 -11.86 -2.37 -14.40
C LYS A 111 -12.21 -3.76 -14.95
N GLN A 112 -13.32 -4.37 -14.54
CA GLN A 112 -13.79 -5.63 -15.13
C GLN A 112 -14.17 -5.48 -16.61
N GLN A 113 -14.72 -4.34 -17.01
CA GLN A 113 -15.04 -4.07 -18.41
C GLN A 113 -13.80 -3.80 -19.28
N GLN A 114 -12.73 -3.27 -18.68
CA GLN A 114 -11.49 -2.90 -19.38
C GLN A 114 -10.47 -4.04 -19.50
N SER A 115 -10.58 -5.08 -18.70
CA SER A 115 -9.56 -6.13 -18.61
C SER A 115 -10.18 -7.51 -18.35
N GLU A 116 -9.89 -8.48 -19.23
CA GLU A 116 -10.23 -9.91 -19.04
C GLU A 116 -9.68 -10.46 -17.73
N LYS A 117 -8.51 -10.00 -17.29
CA LYS A 117 -7.88 -10.42 -16.04
C LYS A 117 -8.65 -9.93 -14.80
N ALA A 118 -9.23 -8.73 -14.85
CA ALA A 118 -10.11 -8.22 -13.81
C ALA A 118 -11.52 -8.83 -13.92
N ALA A 119 -11.98 -9.17 -15.12
CA ALA A 119 -13.27 -9.81 -15.37
C ALA A 119 -13.39 -11.21 -14.72
N GLY A 120 -12.28 -11.92 -14.51
CA GLY A 120 -12.26 -13.23 -13.83
C GLY A 120 -12.50 -13.18 -12.31
N GLY A 121 -12.53 -12.00 -11.70
CA GLY A 121 -12.81 -11.84 -10.26
C GLY A 121 -14.31 -11.98 -9.96
N THR A 122 -14.68 -12.88 -9.03
CA THR A 122 -16.06 -12.93 -8.52
C THR A 122 -16.39 -11.68 -7.70
N ASP A 123 -17.68 -11.31 -7.60
CA ASP A 123 -18.12 -10.17 -6.78
C ASP A 123 -17.62 -10.28 -5.32
N ALA A 124 -17.63 -11.48 -4.75
CA ALA A 124 -17.09 -11.74 -3.41
C ALA A 124 -15.59 -11.43 -3.31
N THR A 125 -14.82 -11.75 -4.35
CA THR A 125 -13.38 -11.43 -4.43
C THR A 125 -13.16 -9.92 -4.47
N LEU A 126 -13.92 -9.21 -5.30
CA LEU A 126 -13.80 -7.75 -5.43
C LEU A 126 -14.22 -7.00 -4.16
N VAL A 127 -15.29 -7.45 -3.50
CA VAL A 127 -15.69 -6.90 -2.19
C VAL A 127 -14.58 -7.11 -1.15
N ARG A 128 -13.95 -8.28 -1.11
CA ARG A 128 -12.83 -8.57 -0.21
C ARG A 128 -11.61 -7.69 -0.53
N LEU A 129 -11.29 -7.54 -1.80
CA LEU A 129 -10.18 -6.71 -2.27
C LEU A 129 -10.39 -5.24 -1.89
N GLY A 130 -11.59 -4.70 -2.11
CA GLY A 130 -11.96 -3.34 -1.70
C GLY A 130 -11.84 -3.11 -0.19
N ARG A 131 -12.16 -4.13 0.63
CA ARG A 131 -11.92 -4.06 2.09
C ARG A 131 -10.42 -3.99 2.41
N CYS A 132 -9.58 -4.79 1.72
CA CYS A 132 -8.13 -4.75 1.89
C CYS A 132 -7.56 -3.37 1.51
N TYR A 133 -7.99 -2.79 0.39
CA TYR A 133 -7.58 -1.47 -0.06
C TYR A 133 -7.93 -0.38 0.96
N LYS A 134 -9.18 -0.38 1.45
CA LYS A 134 -9.60 0.56 2.51
C LYS A 134 -8.81 0.39 3.79
N THR A 135 -8.47 -0.84 4.17
CA THR A 135 -7.62 -1.09 5.36
C THR A 135 -6.23 -0.51 5.18
N MET A 136 -5.58 -0.74 4.03
CA MET A 136 -4.24 -0.19 3.76
C MET A 136 -4.23 1.34 3.76
N LEU A 137 -5.25 1.97 3.15
CA LEU A 137 -5.40 3.44 3.15
C LEU A 137 -5.63 4.00 4.57
N TYR A 138 -6.45 3.32 5.37
CA TYR A 138 -6.68 3.70 6.76
C TYR A 138 -5.41 3.58 7.62
N GLU A 139 -4.70 2.48 7.51
CA GLU A 139 -3.43 2.26 8.24
C GLU A 139 -2.36 3.29 7.86
N ALA A 140 -2.36 3.73 6.61
CA ALA A 140 -1.48 4.79 6.12
C ALA A 140 -1.94 6.21 6.47
N GLY A 141 -3.13 6.37 7.05
CA GLY A 141 -3.68 7.67 7.41
C GLY A 141 -4.24 8.48 6.23
N VAL A 142 -4.55 7.83 5.11
CA VAL A 142 -5.13 8.46 3.91
C VAL A 142 -6.66 8.55 3.98
N ILE A 143 -7.29 7.67 4.75
CA ILE A 143 -8.72 7.75 5.05
C ILE A 143 -8.97 7.54 6.55
N ASP A 144 -10.12 8.02 7.03
CA ASP A 144 -10.55 7.78 8.40
C ASP A 144 -11.22 6.41 8.62
N LYS A 145 -11.63 6.13 9.87
CA LYS A 145 -12.24 4.86 10.28
C LYS A 145 -13.76 4.81 10.08
N ALA A 146 -14.39 5.78 9.44
CA ALA A 146 -15.84 5.79 9.27
C ALA A 146 -16.37 4.53 8.57
N LYS A 147 -17.62 4.12 8.86
CA LYS A 147 -18.17 2.85 8.35
C LYS A 147 -18.75 2.96 6.95
N SER A 148 -19.43 4.06 6.61
CA SER A 148 -20.18 4.20 5.34
C SER A 148 -19.48 5.11 4.33
N ALA A 149 -19.20 6.34 4.69
CA ALA A 149 -18.41 7.28 3.90
C ALA A 149 -17.17 7.64 4.70
N ARG A 150 -15.99 7.34 4.16
CA ARG A 150 -14.71 7.60 4.82
C ARG A 150 -14.17 8.93 4.36
N LYS A 151 -13.84 9.79 5.31
CA LYS A 151 -13.19 11.06 4.98
C LYS A 151 -11.81 10.78 4.42
N ILE A 152 -11.50 11.38 3.28
CA ILE A 152 -10.16 11.33 2.68
C ILE A 152 -9.30 12.38 3.40
N LEU A 153 -8.19 11.93 3.92
CA LEU A 153 -7.20 12.73 4.62
C LEU A 153 -5.98 12.88 3.71
N ARG A 154 -5.74 14.08 3.20
CA ARG A 154 -4.56 14.33 2.37
C ARG A 154 -3.32 14.22 3.24
N PRO A 155 -2.41 13.25 2.99
CA PRO A 155 -1.20 13.10 3.79
C PRO A 155 -0.25 14.28 3.55
N ILE A 156 0.48 14.67 4.59
CA ILE A 156 1.62 15.58 4.46
C ILE A 156 2.81 14.72 4.06
N LEU A 157 3.31 14.95 2.85
CA LEU A 157 4.45 14.20 2.34
C LEU A 157 5.76 14.82 2.83
N ASP A 158 6.60 13.98 3.44
CA ASP A 158 7.95 14.37 3.80
C ASP A 158 8.76 14.73 2.53
N PRO A 159 9.48 15.88 2.49
CA PRO A 159 10.26 16.29 1.32
C PRO A 159 11.33 15.28 0.89
N GLU A 160 11.90 14.51 1.83
CA GLU A 160 12.88 13.47 1.50
C GLU A 160 12.21 12.27 0.84
N LEU A 161 10.99 11.88 1.29
CA LEU A 161 10.19 10.86 0.62
C LEU A 161 9.84 11.28 -0.81
N VAL A 162 9.36 12.52 -1.01
CA VAL A 162 9.03 13.04 -2.34
C VAL A 162 10.25 12.99 -3.26
N ARG A 163 11.38 13.51 -2.81
CA ARG A 163 12.62 13.53 -3.58
C ARG A 163 13.09 12.11 -3.92
N TRP A 164 13.01 11.18 -2.98
CA TRP A 164 13.38 9.79 -3.21
C TRP A 164 12.47 9.15 -4.27
N LEU A 165 11.14 9.36 -4.19
CA LEU A 165 10.18 8.84 -5.18
C LEU A 165 10.47 9.40 -6.58
N GLU A 166 10.74 10.69 -6.70
CA GLU A 166 11.05 11.33 -7.99
C GLU A 166 12.36 10.79 -8.59
N GLN A 167 13.39 10.58 -7.77
CA GLN A 167 14.68 10.03 -8.19
C GLN A 167 14.62 8.56 -8.63
N ASN A 168 13.57 7.83 -8.22
CA ASN A 168 13.36 6.43 -8.59
C ASN A 168 12.23 6.23 -9.61
N ASP A 169 11.92 7.26 -10.41
CA ASP A 169 10.85 7.25 -11.44
C ASP A 169 9.45 6.95 -10.89
N MET A 170 9.23 7.23 -9.60
CA MET A 170 7.96 7.01 -8.91
C MET A 170 7.15 8.31 -8.72
N GLY A 171 7.32 9.31 -9.56
CA GLY A 171 6.59 10.58 -9.48
C GLY A 171 5.07 10.45 -9.55
N ALA A 172 4.55 9.42 -10.23
CA ALA A 172 3.12 9.12 -10.26
C ALA A 172 2.55 8.79 -8.86
N TYR A 173 3.35 8.19 -7.98
CA TYR A 173 2.95 7.89 -6.60
C TYR A 173 2.88 9.17 -5.75
N VAL A 174 3.77 10.13 -6.00
CA VAL A 174 3.68 11.47 -5.39
C VAL A 174 2.36 12.12 -5.77
N LYS A 175 2.01 12.12 -7.07
CA LYS A 175 0.74 12.68 -7.55
C LYS A 175 -0.47 11.98 -6.92
N ALA A 176 -0.43 10.65 -6.83
CA ALA A 176 -1.49 9.83 -6.23
C ALA A 176 -1.75 10.21 -4.76
N LEU A 177 -0.69 10.42 -3.97
CA LEU A 177 -0.77 10.73 -2.55
C LEU A 177 -1.02 12.21 -2.26
N ALA A 178 -0.45 13.11 -3.08
CA ALA A 178 -0.61 14.56 -2.92
C ALA A 178 -1.95 15.09 -3.46
N GLY A 179 -2.69 14.31 -4.26
CA GLY A 179 -3.92 14.78 -4.90
C GLY A 179 -3.66 15.95 -5.85
N VAL A 180 -2.59 15.84 -6.67
CA VAL A 180 -2.23 16.85 -7.68
C VAL A 180 -2.28 16.25 -9.09
N ARG A 181 -2.40 17.13 -10.11
CA ARG A 181 -2.44 16.76 -11.55
C ARG A 181 -1.11 16.36 -12.11
#